data_1192920c0cbeb0b1ea53a23921eeee64
#
_entry.id   1192920c0cbeb0b1ea53a23921eeee64
#
_cell.length_a   1.000
_cell.length_b   1.000
_cell.length_c   1.000
_cell.angle_alpha   90.00
_cell.angle_beta   90.00
_cell.angle_gamma   90.00
#
_symmetry.space_group_name_H-M   'P 1'
#
loop_
_entity.id
_entity.type
_entity.pdbx_description
1 polymer ?
#
loop_
_entity_poly.entity_id
_entity_poly.type
_entity_poly.pdbx_seq_one_letter_code
_entity_poly.pdbx_strand_id
1 'polypeptide(L)'
;MTRSINRLFTSRAALAAVLLALGALAGCAGNPAALSDIRYDFGPAPLPSSTGTMPAIKVLDVTAPANLNTDKLVYRLGYSDSQQTAAYANSHWTMPPAQLMTQRLRNALSSRGTVLTGSDGVSAPVLKVDLDVFEQDFDGESESHGSVTARATLIVGGKVAGQRTFLSRAPASSADAAGGARALAAATDDLVAQLSAWLGVQALVAQQ
;
A
#
# COMPACT_ATOMS: atom_id res chain seq x y z
N MET A 1 -9.78 -76.86 26.23
CA MET A 1 -8.57 -76.02 25.89
C MET A 1 -8.88 -74.87 24.89
N THR A 2 -10.08 -74.33 24.80
CA THR A 2 -10.49 -73.37 23.75
C THR A 2 -10.81 -71.95 24.23
N ARG A 3 -10.66 -71.65 25.50
CA ARG A 3 -11.00 -70.29 26.06
C ARG A 3 -9.81 -69.34 26.13
N SER A 4 -8.57 -69.76 25.95
CA SER A 4 -7.39 -68.92 26.15
C SER A 4 -6.94 -68.20 24.85
N ILE A 5 -7.31 -68.75 23.68
CA ILE A 5 -6.87 -68.19 22.37
C ILE A 5 -7.68 -66.92 21.97
N ASN A 6 -8.99 -66.91 22.32
CA ASN A 6 -9.82 -65.74 22.00
C ASN A 6 -9.46 -64.45 22.74
N ARG A 7 -8.89 -64.51 23.93
CA ARG A 7 -8.46 -63.33 24.69
C ARG A 7 -7.21 -62.65 24.13
N LEU A 8 -6.34 -63.39 23.45
CA LEU A 8 -5.12 -62.87 22.82
C LEU A 8 -5.42 -62.17 21.50
N PHE A 9 -6.44 -62.62 20.78
CA PHE A 9 -6.85 -61.97 19.51
C PHE A 9 -7.62 -60.66 19.77
N THR A 10 -8.48 -60.62 20.78
CA THR A 10 -9.22 -59.38 21.12
C THR A 10 -8.32 -58.28 21.66
N SER A 11 -7.26 -58.62 22.42
CA SER A 11 -6.31 -57.63 22.93
C SER A 11 -5.44 -57.05 21.84
N ARG A 12 -5.02 -57.85 20.83
CA ARG A 12 -4.24 -57.36 19.67
C ARG A 12 -5.06 -56.50 18.74
N ALA A 13 -6.32 -56.82 18.50
CA ALA A 13 -7.24 -56.01 17.73
C ALA A 13 -7.55 -54.66 18.41
N ALA A 14 -7.72 -54.66 19.74
CA ALA A 14 -7.91 -53.42 20.50
C ALA A 14 -6.67 -52.54 20.49
N LEU A 15 -5.47 -53.11 20.60
CA LEU A 15 -4.20 -52.35 20.49
C LEU A 15 -3.99 -51.74 19.11
N ALA A 16 -4.32 -52.47 18.06
CA ALA A 16 -4.22 -51.98 16.68
C ALA A 16 -5.23 -50.83 16.40
N ALA A 17 -6.45 -50.95 16.96
CA ALA A 17 -7.44 -49.89 16.83
C ALA A 17 -7.05 -48.61 17.58
N VAL A 18 -6.42 -48.72 18.75
CA VAL A 18 -5.93 -47.56 19.53
C VAL A 18 -4.74 -46.89 18.81
N LEU A 19 -3.82 -47.66 18.22
CA LEU A 19 -2.70 -47.15 17.46
C LEU A 19 -3.19 -46.42 16.16
N LEU A 20 -4.21 -46.96 15.51
CA LEU A 20 -4.83 -46.31 14.33
C LEU A 20 -5.55 -45.02 14.71
N ALA A 21 -6.24 -44.99 15.85
CA ALA A 21 -6.90 -43.78 16.35
C ALA A 21 -5.90 -42.70 16.78
N LEU A 22 -4.79 -43.07 17.42
CA LEU A 22 -3.69 -42.14 17.75
C LEU A 22 -2.97 -41.60 16.51
N GLY A 23 -2.81 -42.40 15.46
CA GLY A 23 -2.25 -41.98 14.17
C GLY A 23 -3.15 -40.99 13.43
N ALA A 24 -4.47 -41.12 13.54
CA ALA A 24 -5.42 -40.20 12.94
C ALA A 24 -5.46 -38.82 13.63
N LEU A 25 -5.18 -38.75 14.94
CA LEU A 25 -5.07 -37.47 15.66
C LEU A 25 -3.76 -36.71 15.36
N ALA A 26 -2.69 -37.40 14.97
CA ALA A 26 -1.43 -36.75 14.62
C ALA A 26 -1.46 -36.05 13.26
N GLY A 27 -2.41 -36.39 12.39
CA GLY A 27 -2.57 -35.80 11.06
C GLY A 27 -3.14 -34.38 11.05
N CYS A 28 -3.73 -33.89 12.16
CA CYS A 28 -4.27 -32.54 12.26
C CYS A 28 -3.31 -31.53 12.91
N ALA A 29 -2.12 -31.93 13.32
CA ALA A 29 -1.06 -31.02 13.72
C ALA A 29 -0.25 -30.53 12.51
N GLY A 30 -0.93 -30.25 11.38
CA GLY A 30 -0.39 -29.35 10.38
C GLY A 30 -0.09 -28.05 11.10
N ASN A 31 1.20 -27.73 11.25
CA ASN A 31 1.65 -26.42 11.65
C ASN A 31 0.80 -25.43 10.84
N PRO A 32 -0.08 -24.60 11.41
CA PRO A 32 -0.55 -23.48 10.68
C PRO A 32 0.74 -22.72 10.41
N ALA A 33 1.28 -22.84 9.19
CA ALA A 33 2.19 -21.84 8.69
C ALA A 33 1.47 -20.56 9.04
N ALA A 34 1.91 -19.92 10.11
CA ALA A 34 1.32 -18.71 10.60
C ALA A 34 1.19 -17.88 9.35
N LEU A 35 -0.06 -17.63 8.91
CA LEU A 35 -0.33 -16.81 7.75
C LEU A 35 0.32 -15.49 8.14
N SER A 36 1.59 -15.33 7.77
CA SER A 36 2.37 -14.18 8.17
C SER A 36 1.72 -13.02 7.45
N ASP A 37 0.98 -12.21 8.21
CA ASP A 37 0.45 -10.96 7.74
C ASP A 37 1.66 -10.07 7.38
N ILE A 38 1.99 -10.02 6.10
CA ILE A 38 3.11 -9.26 5.58
C ILE A 38 2.65 -7.82 5.43
N ARG A 39 3.35 -6.92 6.10
CA ARG A 39 3.05 -5.49 6.02
C ARG A 39 4.12 -4.73 5.27
N TYR A 40 3.65 -3.87 4.37
CA TYR A 40 4.48 -3.02 3.53
C TYR A 40 4.28 -1.54 3.89
N ASP A 41 5.32 -0.76 3.72
CA ASP A 41 5.28 0.70 3.66
C ASP A 41 5.99 1.18 2.37
N PHE A 42 6.16 2.48 2.20
CA PHE A 42 6.87 2.99 1.02
C PHE A 42 8.38 2.91 1.12
N GLY A 43 8.93 2.28 2.18
CA GLY A 43 10.36 2.20 2.41
C GLY A 43 11.04 3.56 2.65
N PRO A 44 12.36 3.61 2.66
CA PRO A 44 13.12 4.85 2.79
C PRO A 44 12.76 5.84 1.68
N ALA A 45 12.62 7.13 2.04
CA ALA A 45 12.40 8.16 1.05
C ALA A 45 13.64 8.30 0.14
N PRO A 46 13.45 8.49 -1.17
CA PRO A 46 14.56 8.81 -2.04
C PRO A 46 15.21 10.14 -1.62
N LEU A 47 16.49 10.28 -1.93
CA LEU A 47 17.18 11.55 -1.68
C LEU A 47 16.48 12.66 -2.48
N PRO A 48 16.35 13.87 -1.90
CA PRO A 48 15.70 14.98 -2.58
C PRO A 48 16.41 15.30 -3.89
N SER A 49 15.72 15.19 -5.01
CA SER A 49 16.25 15.47 -6.34
C SER A 49 16.15 16.96 -6.74
N SER A 50 15.47 17.78 -5.96
CA SER A 50 15.26 19.20 -6.25
C SER A 50 15.98 20.09 -5.24
N THR A 51 16.89 20.89 -5.74
CA THR A 51 17.57 21.98 -5.02
C THR A 51 16.78 23.27 -5.23
N GLY A 52 16.14 23.79 -4.21
CA GLY A 52 15.45 25.08 -4.26
C GLY A 52 14.66 25.29 -2.98
N THR A 53 14.68 26.51 -2.46
CA THR A 53 13.88 26.90 -1.31
C THR A 53 12.44 27.16 -1.76
N MET A 54 11.50 26.80 -0.91
CA MET A 54 10.06 27.02 -1.11
C MET A 54 9.51 27.80 0.07
N PRO A 55 8.56 28.71 -0.13
CA PRO A 55 7.84 29.34 0.98
C PRO A 55 7.17 28.30 1.88
N ALA A 56 6.84 28.69 3.11
CA ALA A 56 6.06 27.85 4.00
C ALA A 56 4.74 27.46 3.35
N ILE A 57 4.37 26.18 3.44
CA ILE A 57 3.15 25.63 2.84
C ILE A 57 2.43 24.72 3.83
N LYS A 58 1.10 24.82 3.90
CA LYS A 58 0.26 23.86 4.62
C LYS A 58 -0.01 22.66 3.74
N VAL A 59 0.36 21.48 4.20
CA VAL A 59 0.06 20.22 3.53
C VAL A 59 -1.01 19.49 4.34
N LEU A 60 -2.24 19.50 3.83
CA LEU A 60 -3.34 18.76 4.45
C LEU A 60 -3.12 17.25 4.33
N ASP A 61 -3.83 16.50 5.15
CA ASP A 61 -3.86 15.05 4.99
C ASP A 61 -4.43 14.70 3.60
N VAL A 62 -3.78 13.76 2.93
CA VAL A 62 -4.26 13.24 1.65
C VAL A 62 -5.59 12.54 1.88
N THR A 63 -6.59 12.87 1.07
CA THR A 63 -7.89 12.21 1.11
C THR A 63 -7.97 11.12 0.06
N ALA A 64 -8.77 10.08 0.32
CA ALA A 64 -9.01 9.00 -0.61
C ALA A 64 -10.47 8.54 -0.52
N PRO A 65 -11.05 7.97 -1.59
CA PRO A 65 -12.36 7.36 -1.53
C PRO A 65 -12.36 6.14 -0.60
N ALA A 66 -13.53 5.73 -0.13
CA ALA A 66 -13.68 4.70 0.92
C ALA A 66 -13.00 3.35 0.58
N ASN A 67 -13.00 2.96 -0.69
CA ASN A 67 -12.35 1.73 -1.16
C ASN A 67 -10.81 1.77 -1.06
N LEU A 68 -10.20 2.96 -1.02
CA LEU A 68 -8.75 3.16 -0.84
C LEU A 68 -8.39 3.57 0.60
N ASN A 69 -9.37 3.86 1.45
CA ASN A 69 -9.14 4.22 2.85
C ASN A 69 -9.05 2.97 3.74
N THR A 70 -8.26 2.01 3.32
CA THR A 70 -8.01 0.74 3.99
C THR A 70 -6.53 0.37 3.88
N ASP A 71 -6.06 -0.57 4.69
CA ASP A 71 -4.69 -1.09 4.62
C ASP A 71 -4.52 -2.20 3.56
N LYS A 72 -5.55 -2.51 2.77
CA LYS A 72 -5.50 -3.58 1.77
C LYS A 72 -4.57 -3.20 0.62
N LEU A 73 -3.73 -4.15 0.22
CA LEU A 73 -2.95 -4.06 -1.01
C LEU A 73 -3.84 -4.56 -2.16
N VAL A 74 -4.33 -3.60 -2.95
CA VAL A 74 -5.31 -3.81 -4.02
C VAL A 74 -4.61 -4.10 -5.33
N TYR A 75 -5.18 -5.01 -6.13
CA TYR A 75 -4.74 -5.27 -7.49
C TYR A 75 -5.92 -5.39 -8.45
N ARG A 76 -5.64 -5.23 -9.75
CA ARG A 76 -6.56 -5.37 -10.87
C ARG A 76 -5.97 -6.34 -11.89
N LEU A 77 -6.76 -7.25 -12.40
CA LEU A 77 -6.37 -8.13 -13.51
C LEU A 77 -6.81 -7.51 -14.84
N GLY A 78 -6.19 -6.38 -15.21
CA GLY A 78 -6.58 -5.55 -16.35
C GLY A 78 -6.62 -6.31 -17.67
N TYR A 79 -5.75 -7.30 -17.84
CA TYR A 79 -5.71 -8.16 -19.03
C TYR A 79 -6.91 -9.12 -19.15
N SER A 80 -7.56 -9.45 -18.03
CA SER A 80 -8.71 -10.38 -17.98
C SER A 80 -10.04 -9.63 -17.86
N ASP A 81 -10.16 -8.76 -16.87
CA ASP A 81 -11.33 -7.94 -16.62
C ASP A 81 -10.91 -6.62 -15.98
N SER A 82 -10.95 -5.55 -16.77
CA SER A 82 -10.54 -4.21 -16.33
C SER A 82 -11.47 -3.58 -15.26
N GLN A 83 -12.61 -4.20 -14.98
CA GLN A 83 -13.56 -3.71 -13.97
C GLN A 83 -13.41 -4.45 -12.64
N GLN A 84 -12.77 -5.61 -12.62
CA GLN A 84 -12.61 -6.43 -11.44
C GLN A 84 -11.38 -6.02 -10.65
N THR A 85 -11.58 -5.64 -9.38
CA THR A 85 -10.51 -5.42 -8.40
C THR A 85 -10.55 -6.48 -7.32
N ALA A 86 -9.38 -6.81 -6.78
CA ALA A 86 -9.24 -7.72 -5.64
C ALA A 86 -8.15 -7.20 -4.68
N ALA A 87 -7.99 -7.87 -3.55
CA ALA A 87 -6.93 -7.56 -2.60
C ALA A 87 -6.18 -8.84 -2.22
N TYR A 88 -4.89 -8.69 -1.94
CA TYR A 88 -4.09 -9.79 -1.41
C TYR A 88 -4.58 -10.20 -0.03
N ALA A 89 -4.66 -11.52 0.23
CA ALA A 89 -5.21 -12.04 1.47
C ALA A 89 -4.27 -11.84 2.68
N ASN A 90 -2.96 -11.95 2.46
CA ASN A 90 -1.94 -11.98 3.52
C ASN A 90 -0.89 -10.86 3.36
N SER A 91 -1.22 -9.82 2.61
CA SER A 91 -0.30 -8.71 2.34
C SER A 91 -1.06 -7.40 2.43
N HIS A 92 -0.60 -6.53 3.31
CA HIS A 92 -1.28 -5.29 3.66
C HIS A 92 -0.28 -4.13 3.74
N TRP A 93 -0.77 -2.93 3.67
CA TRP A 93 -0.02 -1.74 4.05
C TRP A 93 0.05 -1.61 5.58
N THR A 94 1.07 -0.95 6.09
CA THR A 94 1.18 -0.62 7.53
C THR A 94 0.10 0.37 7.98
N MET A 95 -0.41 1.18 7.06
CA MET A 95 -1.53 2.10 7.22
C MET A 95 -2.16 2.40 5.85
N PRO A 96 -3.36 2.99 5.77
CA PRO A 96 -3.98 3.35 4.50
C PRO A 96 -3.03 4.15 3.57
N PRO A 97 -3.01 3.87 2.26
CA PRO A 97 -2.13 4.54 1.29
C PRO A 97 -2.15 6.07 1.34
N ALA A 98 -3.30 6.67 1.58
CA ALA A 98 -3.43 8.13 1.73
C ALA A 98 -2.61 8.67 2.90
N GLN A 99 -2.51 7.94 4.01
CA GLN A 99 -1.69 8.32 5.17
C GLN A 99 -0.20 8.15 4.87
N LEU A 100 0.20 7.06 4.22
CA LEU A 100 1.56 6.86 3.75
C LEU A 100 1.99 7.97 2.79
N MET A 101 1.11 8.33 1.84
CA MET A 101 1.36 9.41 0.89
C MET A 101 1.45 10.78 1.58
N THR A 102 0.63 11.05 2.60
CA THR A 102 0.72 12.27 3.42
C THR A 102 2.12 12.40 4.03
N GLN A 103 2.61 11.34 4.66
CA GLN A 103 3.93 11.34 5.27
C GLN A 103 5.04 11.53 4.22
N ARG A 104 4.97 10.79 3.09
CA ARG A 104 5.93 10.87 2.00
C ARG A 104 5.99 12.28 1.43
N LEU A 105 4.83 12.90 1.19
CA LEU A 105 4.72 14.24 0.64
C LEU A 105 5.26 15.31 1.59
N ARG A 106 4.90 15.25 2.88
CA ARG A 106 5.42 16.17 3.90
C ARG A 106 6.95 16.05 4.02
N ASN A 107 7.48 14.83 4.04
CA ASN A 107 8.92 14.59 4.11
C ASN A 107 9.65 15.16 2.87
N ALA A 108 9.12 14.93 1.68
CA ALA A 108 9.72 15.45 0.45
C ALA A 108 9.73 16.98 0.39
N LEU A 109 8.65 17.64 0.82
CA LEU A 109 8.54 19.09 0.81
C LEU A 109 9.32 19.75 1.95
N SER A 110 9.48 19.09 3.11
CA SER A 110 10.23 19.63 4.26
C SER A 110 11.73 19.84 3.97
N SER A 111 12.28 19.11 2.99
CA SER A 111 13.64 19.31 2.51
C SER A 111 13.83 20.64 1.76
N ARG A 112 12.75 21.30 1.35
CA ARG A 112 12.75 22.52 0.55
C ARG A 112 12.23 23.75 1.29
N GLY A 113 11.50 23.57 2.37
CA GLY A 113 10.91 24.66 3.13
C GLY A 113 10.10 24.20 4.33
N THR A 114 9.46 25.15 5.01
CA THR A 114 8.63 24.86 6.16
C THR A 114 7.32 24.23 5.74
N VAL A 115 7.06 23.02 6.21
CA VAL A 115 5.79 22.33 6.01
C VAL A 115 4.95 22.46 7.28
N LEU A 116 3.76 23.03 7.13
CA LEU A 116 2.76 23.20 8.17
C LEU A 116 1.64 22.18 8.01
N THR A 117 0.90 21.91 9.08
CA THR A 117 -0.32 21.09 9.06
C THR A 117 -1.55 21.97 8.88
N GLY A 118 -2.73 21.37 8.69
CA GLY A 118 -3.98 22.13 8.57
C GLY A 118 -4.39 22.89 9.83
N SER A 119 -3.92 22.44 11.01
CA SER A 119 -4.27 23.02 12.32
C SER A 119 -3.41 24.22 12.74
N ASP A 120 -2.31 24.49 12.02
CA ASP A 120 -1.45 25.62 12.35
C ASP A 120 -2.14 26.96 12.09
N GLY A 121 -2.15 27.87 13.06
CA GLY A 121 -2.78 29.19 12.97
C GLY A 121 -2.07 30.18 12.01
N VAL A 122 -0.98 29.75 11.37
CA VAL A 122 -0.19 30.58 10.45
C VAL A 122 -0.88 30.67 9.08
N SER A 123 -0.90 31.85 8.49
CA SER A 123 -1.37 32.04 7.10
C SER A 123 -0.29 31.57 6.13
N ALA A 124 -0.60 30.59 5.31
CA ALA A 124 0.28 30.05 4.28
C ALA A 124 -0.55 29.42 3.15
N PRO A 125 -0.01 29.28 1.93
CA PRO A 125 -0.63 28.48 0.88
C PRO A 125 -1.00 27.08 1.37
N VAL A 126 -2.14 26.57 0.92
CA VAL A 126 -2.66 25.25 1.32
C VAL A 126 -2.60 24.31 0.13
N LEU A 127 -1.92 23.20 0.30
CA LEU A 127 -1.92 22.07 -0.62
C LEU A 127 -2.93 21.02 -0.15
N LYS A 128 -3.91 20.74 -0.98
CA LYS A 128 -4.86 19.63 -0.84
C LYS A 128 -4.55 18.59 -1.91
N VAL A 129 -4.51 17.31 -1.53
CA VAL A 129 -4.28 16.20 -2.44
C VAL A 129 -5.38 15.15 -2.24
N ASP A 130 -6.04 14.77 -3.32
CA ASP A 130 -7.02 13.70 -3.37
C ASP A 130 -6.40 12.52 -4.16
N LEU A 131 -6.29 11.36 -3.53
CA LEU A 131 -5.79 10.13 -4.13
C LEU A 131 -6.95 9.41 -4.83
N ASP A 132 -6.87 9.29 -6.14
CA ASP A 132 -7.97 8.73 -6.96
C ASP A 132 -7.73 7.25 -7.33
N VAL A 133 -6.47 6.85 -7.58
CA VAL A 133 -6.08 5.47 -7.94
C VAL A 133 -4.83 5.07 -7.16
N PHE A 134 -4.85 3.87 -6.62
CA PHE A 134 -3.70 3.27 -5.94
C PHE A 134 -3.83 1.74 -5.97
N GLU A 135 -3.34 1.12 -7.04
CA GLU A 135 -3.47 -0.32 -7.24
C GLU A 135 -2.33 -0.89 -8.08
N GLN A 136 -2.04 -2.17 -7.90
CA GLN A 136 -1.21 -2.93 -8.84
C GLN A 136 -2.09 -3.38 -10.00
N ASP A 137 -1.75 -3.02 -11.22
CA ASP A 137 -2.47 -3.40 -12.42
C ASP A 137 -1.67 -4.44 -13.20
N PHE A 138 -2.31 -5.55 -13.53
CA PHE A 138 -1.73 -6.65 -14.27
C PHE A 138 -2.03 -6.48 -15.76
N ASP A 139 -0.98 -6.33 -16.54
CA ASP A 139 -1.01 -6.26 -18.01
C ASP A 139 -1.01 -7.67 -18.64
N GLY A 140 -0.64 -8.69 -17.86
CA GLY A 140 -0.59 -10.11 -18.20
C GLY A 140 -0.43 -10.97 -16.95
N GLU A 141 -0.36 -12.29 -17.10
CA GLU A 141 -0.23 -13.22 -15.97
C GLU A 141 1.07 -13.01 -15.16
N SER A 142 2.14 -12.57 -15.83
CA SER A 142 3.48 -12.37 -15.25
C SER A 142 3.95 -10.92 -15.29
N GLU A 143 3.16 -10.01 -15.82
CA GLU A 143 3.52 -8.60 -16.00
C GLU A 143 2.52 -7.71 -15.27
N SER A 144 3.04 -6.79 -14.46
CA SER A 144 2.20 -5.82 -13.75
C SER A 144 2.98 -4.54 -13.44
N HIS A 145 2.25 -3.49 -13.11
CA HIS A 145 2.80 -2.22 -12.69
C HIS A 145 2.01 -1.64 -11.51
N GLY A 146 2.65 -0.80 -10.70
CA GLY A 146 1.97 0.04 -9.72
C GLY A 146 1.41 1.27 -10.41
N SER A 147 0.12 1.55 -10.24
CA SER A 147 -0.57 2.72 -10.80
C SER A 147 -1.05 3.63 -9.69
N VAL A 148 -0.62 4.91 -9.74
CA VAL A 148 -0.99 5.93 -8.76
C VAL A 148 -1.50 7.15 -9.49
N THR A 149 -2.70 7.61 -9.13
CA THR A 149 -3.28 8.87 -9.65
C THR A 149 -3.76 9.72 -8.49
N ALA A 150 -3.34 10.97 -8.47
CA ALA A 150 -3.79 11.93 -7.47
C ALA A 150 -4.01 13.32 -8.06
N ARG A 151 -4.98 14.05 -7.53
CA ARG A 151 -5.29 15.42 -7.89
C ARG A 151 -4.81 16.36 -6.80
N ALA A 152 -3.93 17.29 -7.14
CA ALA A 152 -3.47 18.33 -6.24
C ALA A 152 -4.15 19.67 -6.54
N THR A 153 -4.56 20.37 -5.47
CA THR A 153 -5.13 21.71 -5.53
C THR A 153 -4.33 22.61 -4.62
N LEU A 154 -3.78 23.69 -5.17
CA LEU A 154 -3.10 24.76 -4.43
C LEU A 154 -4.07 25.91 -4.19
N ILE A 155 -4.21 26.33 -2.93
CA ILE A 155 -5.09 27.41 -2.48
C ILE A 155 -4.21 28.50 -1.87
N VAL A 156 -4.34 29.73 -2.35
CA VAL A 156 -3.61 30.91 -1.87
C VAL A 156 -4.61 32.00 -1.55
N GLY A 157 -4.58 32.54 -0.33
CA GLY A 157 -5.51 33.58 0.09
C GLY A 157 -7.00 33.20 -0.02
N GLY A 158 -7.32 31.90 0.18
CA GLY A 158 -8.69 31.37 0.06
C GLY A 158 -9.16 31.12 -1.38
N LYS A 159 -8.32 31.35 -2.39
CA LYS A 159 -8.64 31.11 -3.81
C LYS A 159 -7.80 29.97 -4.37
N VAL A 160 -8.37 29.20 -5.30
CA VAL A 160 -7.64 28.18 -6.03
C VAL A 160 -6.64 28.86 -6.96
N ALA A 161 -5.35 28.70 -6.68
CA ALA A 161 -4.26 29.21 -7.48
C ALA A 161 -3.88 28.23 -8.61
N GLY A 162 -4.09 26.94 -8.41
CA GLY A 162 -3.86 25.93 -9.43
C GLY A 162 -4.41 24.57 -9.01
N GLN A 163 -4.74 23.75 -10.02
CA GLN A 163 -5.16 22.37 -9.81
C GLN A 163 -4.58 21.51 -10.94
N ARG A 164 -4.08 20.33 -10.61
CA ARG A 164 -3.53 19.40 -11.59
C ARG A 164 -3.71 17.95 -11.13
N THR A 165 -4.02 17.07 -12.06
CA THR A 165 -4.00 15.62 -11.85
C THR A 165 -2.63 15.09 -12.30
N PHE A 166 -2.05 14.25 -11.44
CA PHE A 166 -0.79 13.57 -11.66
C PHE A 166 -1.08 12.08 -11.79
N LEU A 167 -0.42 11.44 -12.72
CA LEU A 167 -0.46 10.01 -12.93
C LEU A 167 0.98 9.50 -12.99
N SER A 168 1.26 8.44 -12.24
CA SER A 168 2.54 7.75 -12.30
C SER A 168 2.33 6.25 -12.35
N ARG A 169 3.22 5.56 -13.10
CA ARG A 169 3.28 4.12 -13.21
C ARG A 169 4.71 3.65 -13.05
N ALA A 170 4.91 2.56 -12.33
CA ALA A 170 6.21 1.93 -12.21
C ALA A 170 6.07 0.41 -12.41
N PRO A 171 6.96 -0.24 -13.18
CA PRO A 171 6.89 -1.67 -13.42
C PRO A 171 7.13 -2.44 -12.13
N ALA A 172 6.37 -3.51 -11.90
CA ALA A 172 6.61 -4.43 -10.80
C ALA A 172 7.74 -5.40 -11.16
N SER A 173 8.65 -5.64 -10.23
CA SER A 173 9.77 -6.58 -10.40
C SER A 173 9.33 -8.05 -10.34
N SER A 174 8.13 -8.33 -9.85
CA SER A 174 7.49 -9.63 -9.78
C SER A 174 5.97 -9.46 -9.76
N ALA A 175 5.25 -10.43 -10.30
CA ALA A 175 3.79 -10.45 -10.39
C ALA A 175 3.15 -10.95 -9.09
N ASP A 176 3.52 -10.32 -7.97
CA ASP A 176 3.06 -10.67 -6.63
C ASP A 176 2.91 -9.42 -5.75
N ALA A 177 2.46 -9.60 -4.51
CA ALA A 177 2.27 -8.53 -3.56
C ALA A 177 3.55 -7.73 -3.28
N ALA A 178 4.70 -8.41 -3.19
CA ALA A 178 5.98 -7.76 -2.91
C ALA A 178 6.44 -6.89 -4.09
N GLY A 179 6.29 -7.38 -5.33
CA GLY A 179 6.55 -6.61 -6.55
C GLY A 179 5.60 -5.42 -6.67
N GLY A 180 4.30 -5.64 -6.43
CA GLY A 180 3.28 -4.60 -6.43
C GLY A 180 3.55 -3.51 -5.41
N ALA A 181 3.89 -3.88 -4.17
CA ALA A 181 4.20 -2.91 -3.12
C ALA A 181 5.40 -2.02 -3.49
N ARG A 182 6.48 -2.61 -4.04
CA ARG A 182 7.64 -1.84 -4.51
C ARG A 182 7.29 -0.92 -5.68
N ALA A 183 6.50 -1.40 -6.63
CA ALA A 183 6.07 -0.62 -7.78
C ALA A 183 5.20 0.57 -7.36
N LEU A 184 4.25 0.36 -6.43
CA LEU A 184 3.41 1.43 -5.89
C LEU A 184 4.21 2.46 -5.10
N ALA A 185 5.21 2.04 -4.33
CA ALA A 185 6.13 2.95 -3.65
C ALA A 185 6.91 3.80 -4.68
N ALA A 186 7.48 3.18 -5.71
CA ALA A 186 8.22 3.88 -6.77
C ALA A 186 7.33 4.85 -7.57
N ALA A 187 6.10 4.43 -7.93
CA ALA A 187 5.13 5.29 -8.59
C ALA A 187 4.72 6.48 -7.70
N THR A 188 4.60 6.26 -6.38
CA THR A 188 4.32 7.33 -5.42
C THR A 188 5.48 8.33 -5.36
N ASP A 189 6.72 7.86 -5.33
CA ASP A 189 7.90 8.72 -5.29
C ASP A 189 8.01 9.60 -6.54
N ASP A 190 7.75 9.03 -7.72
CA ASP A 190 7.70 9.78 -8.98
C ASP A 190 6.56 10.82 -8.98
N LEU A 191 5.36 10.44 -8.53
CA LEU A 191 4.23 11.36 -8.42
C LEU A 191 4.54 12.52 -7.46
N VAL A 192 5.15 12.26 -6.31
CA VAL A 192 5.55 13.28 -5.34
C VAL A 192 6.63 14.20 -5.95
N ALA A 193 7.55 13.68 -6.74
CA ALA A 193 8.55 14.49 -7.46
C ALA A 193 7.89 15.40 -8.49
N GLN A 194 6.96 14.91 -9.30
CA GLN A 194 6.19 15.68 -10.28
C GLN A 194 5.38 16.81 -9.59
N LEU A 195 4.70 16.49 -8.48
CA LEU A 195 3.94 17.44 -7.69
C LEU A 195 4.83 18.52 -7.08
N SER A 196 5.99 18.14 -6.56
CA SER A 196 6.97 19.07 -5.98
C SER A 196 7.54 20.02 -7.03
N ALA A 197 7.78 19.53 -8.24
CA ALA A 197 8.20 20.37 -9.38
C ALA A 197 7.10 21.37 -9.79
N TRP A 198 5.86 20.90 -9.88
CA TRP A 198 4.71 21.75 -10.18
C TRP A 198 4.52 22.86 -9.13
N LEU A 199 4.64 22.56 -7.83
CA LEU A 199 4.58 23.57 -6.77
C LEU A 199 5.67 24.62 -6.90
N GLY A 200 6.87 24.24 -7.29
CA GLY A 200 7.98 25.17 -7.54
C GLY A 200 7.63 26.23 -8.60
N VAL A 201 6.96 25.82 -9.66
CA VAL A 201 6.49 26.74 -10.71
C VAL A 201 5.38 27.65 -10.20
N GLN A 202 4.41 27.14 -9.46
CA GLN A 202 3.32 27.94 -8.92
C GLN A 202 3.81 28.98 -7.90
N ALA A 203 4.80 28.64 -7.08
CA ALA A 203 5.38 29.58 -6.11
C ALA A 203 6.08 30.78 -6.80
N LEU A 204 6.71 30.56 -7.94
CA LEU A 204 7.33 31.64 -8.74
C LEU A 204 6.29 32.57 -9.36
N VAL A 205 5.17 32.05 -9.81
CA VAL A 205 4.08 32.85 -10.40
C VAL A 205 3.34 33.66 -9.34
N ALA A 206 3.19 33.14 -8.15
CA ALA A 206 2.49 33.84 -7.04
C ALA A 206 3.30 35.02 -6.44
N GLN A 207 4.58 35.15 -6.78
CA GLN A 207 5.46 36.25 -6.31
C GLN A 207 5.57 37.41 -7.31
N GLN A 208 4.96 37.29 -8.48
CA GLN A 208 4.84 38.36 -9.50
C GLN A 208 3.52 39.13 -9.35
#